data_38b3b035ffe933575d7ee699f5fe0a22
#
_entry.id   38b3b035ffe933575d7ee699f5fe0a22
#
_cell.length_a   1.000
_cell.length_b   1.000
_cell.length_c   1.000
_cell.angle_alpha   90.00
_cell.angle_beta   90.00
_cell.angle_gamma   90.00
#
_symmetry.space_group_name_H-M   'P 1'
#
loop_
_entity.id
_entity.type
_entity.pdbx_description
1 polymer ?
#
loop_
_entity_poly.entity_id
_entity_poly.type
_entity_poly.pdbx_seq_one_letter_code
_entity_poly.pdbx_strand_id
1 'polypeptide(L)'
;TVERYNELYDKQNDEDFGKPAYRLSAIRTAPFYGCWLGASLLTTEQGIAINEKGQALDTNNQPMEGLYITGDMSGSFFANNYPCLMAGVAMGRTLTYAMKAIKQMAGLENA
;
A
#
# COMPACT_ATOMS: atom_id res chain seq x y z
N THR A 1 -19.32 -23.78 0.93
CA THR A 1 -18.24 -22.81 0.64
C THR A 1 -16.86 -23.46 0.81
N VAL A 2 -16.52 -24.05 1.96
CA VAL A 2 -15.18 -24.64 2.20
C VAL A 2 -14.89 -25.81 1.27
N GLU A 3 -15.84 -26.70 1.02
CA GLU A 3 -15.70 -27.82 0.06
C GLU A 3 -15.37 -27.29 -1.33
N ARG A 4 -16.16 -26.32 -1.83
CA ARG A 4 -15.91 -25.70 -3.13
C ARG A 4 -14.53 -25.03 -3.21
N TYR A 5 -14.12 -24.33 -2.15
CA TYR A 5 -12.79 -23.72 -2.10
C TYR A 5 -11.66 -24.76 -2.15
N ASN A 6 -11.84 -25.92 -1.50
CA ASN A 6 -10.89 -27.01 -1.56
C ASN A 6 -10.81 -27.67 -2.95
N GLU A 7 -11.93 -27.76 -3.68
CA GLU A 7 -11.94 -28.20 -5.08
C GLU A 7 -11.12 -27.26 -5.97
N LEU A 8 -11.29 -25.94 -5.78
CA LEU A 8 -10.53 -24.94 -6.54
C LEU A 8 -9.04 -25.00 -6.21
N TYR A 9 -8.69 -25.27 -4.94
CA TYR A 9 -7.32 -25.55 -4.55
C TYR A 9 -6.75 -26.78 -5.25
N ASP A 10 -7.49 -27.88 -5.31
CA ASP A 10 -7.04 -29.11 -5.99
C ASP A 10 -6.82 -28.90 -7.49
N LYS A 11 -7.65 -28.10 -8.10
CA LYS A 11 -7.53 -27.69 -9.51
C LYS A 11 -6.37 -26.70 -9.74
N GLN A 12 -5.85 -26.07 -8.67
CA GLN A 12 -4.92 -24.95 -8.74
C GLN A 12 -5.43 -23.80 -9.63
N ASN A 13 -6.74 -23.64 -9.68
CA ASN A 13 -7.42 -22.63 -10.49
C ASN A 13 -8.73 -22.20 -9.81
N ASP A 14 -8.81 -20.94 -9.41
CA ASP A 14 -10.02 -20.35 -8.86
C ASP A 14 -10.90 -19.80 -9.98
N GLU A 15 -11.80 -20.64 -10.47
CA GLU A 15 -12.77 -20.30 -11.52
C GLU A 15 -13.85 -19.32 -11.03
N ASP A 16 -14.06 -19.21 -9.70
CA ASP A 16 -15.15 -18.46 -9.12
C ASP A 16 -14.77 -16.98 -8.88
N PHE A 17 -13.55 -16.70 -8.40
CA PHE A 17 -13.11 -15.36 -8.02
C PHE A 17 -11.72 -14.98 -8.57
N GLY A 18 -11.07 -15.85 -9.32
CA GLY A 18 -9.78 -15.58 -9.95
C GLY A 18 -8.61 -15.41 -8.96
N LYS A 19 -8.68 -16.05 -7.79
CA LYS A 19 -7.58 -16.01 -6.82
C LYS A 19 -6.36 -16.72 -7.42
N PRO A 20 -5.18 -16.08 -7.45
CA PRO A 20 -3.98 -16.69 -8.02
C PRO A 20 -3.63 -18.02 -7.35
N ALA A 21 -3.23 -19.02 -8.14
CA ALA A 21 -2.96 -20.38 -7.67
C ALA A 21 -1.99 -20.42 -6.48
N TYR A 22 -0.92 -19.62 -6.51
CA TYR A 22 0.08 -19.54 -5.44
C TYR A 22 -0.46 -19.00 -4.11
N ARG A 23 -1.68 -18.45 -4.10
CA ARG A 23 -2.39 -17.97 -2.91
C ARG A 23 -3.48 -18.92 -2.44
N LEU A 24 -3.77 -19.97 -3.19
CA LEU A 24 -4.70 -21.00 -2.75
C LEU A 24 -4.04 -21.87 -1.68
N SER A 25 -4.79 -22.20 -0.63
CA SER A 25 -4.35 -23.09 0.43
C SER A 25 -5.53 -23.93 0.90
N ALA A 26 -5.36 -25.24 1.06
CA ALA A 26 -6.43 -26.12 1.48
C ALA A 26 -6.90 -25.84 2.92
N ILE A 27 -8.19 -25.91 3.14
CA ILE A 27 -8.83 -25.81 4.47
C ILE A 27 -9.35 -27.21 4.82
N ARG A 28 -8.46 -28.10 5.31
CA ARG A 28 -8.80 -29.52 5.55
C ARG A 28 -8.39 -30.05 6.91
N THR A 29 -7.40 -29.43 7.53
CA THR A 29 -6.82 -29.93 8.79
C THR A 29 -7.15 -28.99 9.92
N ALA A 30 -7.79 -29.52 10.98
CA ALA A 30 -8.04 -28.77 12.20
C ALA A 30 -6.71 -28.40 12.92
N PRO A 31 -6.70 -27.31 13.75
CA PRO A 31 -7.86 -26.49 14.12
C PRO A 31 -8.26 -25.48 13.03
N PHE A 32 -9.57 -25.19 12.96
CA PHE A 32 -10.11 -24.18 12.06
C PHE A 32 -10.40 -22.90 12.82
N TYR A 33 -10.13 -21.76 12.16
CA TYR A 33 -10.36 -20.44 12.73
C TYR A 33 -11.24 -19.62 11.78
N GLY A 34 -12.18 -18.90 12.33
CA GLY A 34 -13.05 -17.99 11.61
C GLY A 34 -13.05 -16.62 12.26
N CYS A 35 -13.13 -15.57 11.46
CA CYS A 35 -13.29 -14.21 11.96
C CYS A 35 -14.32 -13.46 11.12
N TRP A 36 -14.98 -12.50 11.74
CA TRP A 36 -15.83 -11.56 11.04
C TRP A 36 -14.95 -10.52 10.33
N LEU A 37 -15.21 -10.35 9.05
CA LEU A 37 -14.60 -9.28 8.27
C LEU A 37 -15.66 -8.23 7.95
N GLY A 38 -15.38 -6.99 8.30
CA GLY A 38 -16.17 -5.83 7.90
C GLY A 38 -15.40 -4.93 6.96
N ALA A 39 -16.09 -3.97 6.36
CA ALA A 39 -15.44 -2.92 5.61
C ALA A 39 -14.58 -2.07 6.56
N SER A 40 -13.32 -1.89 6.22
CA SER A 40 -12.40 -1.01 6.94
C SER A 40 -11.52 -0.26 5.95
N LEU A 41 -11.17 0.98 6.31
CA LEU A 41 -10.19 1.76 5.57
C LEU A 41 -8.80 1.43 6.11
N LEU A 42 -7.95 0.86 5.27
CA LEU A 42 -6.57 0.53 5.64
C LEU A 42 -5.64 1.73 5.38
N THR A 43 -5.73 2.31 4.21
CA THR A 43 -4.86 3.40 3.75
C THR A 43 -5.51 4.17 2.62
N THR A 44 -5.01 5.34 2.31
CA THR A 44 -5.33 6.07 1.08
C THR A 44 -4.22 5.87 0.06
N GLU A 45 -4.58 5.60 -1.18
CA GLU A 45 -3.63 5.46 -2.29
C GLU A 45 -3.41 6.78 -3.03
N GLN A 46 -4.39 7.66 -2.94
CA GLN A 46 -4.35 9.00 -3.50
C GLN A 46 -4.26 10.04 -2.39
N GLY A 47 -3.59 11.13 -2.66
CA GLY A 47 -3.41 12.21 -1.72
C GLY A 47 -2.93 13.47 -2.43
N ILE A 48 -2.36 14.39 -1.67
CA ILE A 48 -1.78 15.61 -2.21
C ILE A 48 -0.60 15.27 -3.10
N ALA A 49 -0.59 15.79 -4.33
CA ALA A 49 0.52 15.60 -5.25
C ALA A 49 1.82 16.17 -4.65
N ILE A 50 2.90 15.42 -4.74
CA ILE A 50 4.21 15.81 -4.23
C ILE A 50 5.28 15.62 -5.29
N ASN A 51 6.37 16.36 -5.17
CA ASN A 51 7.59 16.11 -5.95
C ASN A 51 8.51 15.08 -5.23
N GLU A 52 9.64 14.79 -5.85
CA GLU A 52 10.67 13.88 -5.31
C GLU A 52 11.28 14.31 -3.97
N LYS A 53 11.12 15.58 -3.61
CA LYS A 53 11.57 16.16 -2.34
C LYS A 53 10.52 16.10 -1.24
N GLY A 54 9.30 15.67 -1.56
CA GLY A 54 8.17 15.62 -0.64
C GLY A 54 7.44 16.95 -0.49
N GLN A 55 7.74 17.96 -1.32
CA GLN A 55 7.01 19.22 -1.32
C GLN A 55 5.66 19.05 -2.01
N ALA A 56 4.62 19.63 -1.43
CA ALA A 56 3.30 19.68 -2.05
C ALA A 56 3.35 20.47 -3.37
N LEU A 57 2.58 20.02 -4.36
CA LEU A 57 2.44 20.70 -5.63
C LEU A 57 1.09 21.41 -5.71
N ASP A 58 1.11 22.59 -6.31
CA ASP A 58 -0.11 23.34 -6.62
C ASP A 58 -0.81 22.78 -7.88
N THR A 59 -1.91 23.40 -8.32
CA THR A 59 -2.66 23.01 -9.50
C THR A 59 -1.90 23.18 -10.82
N ASN A 60 -0.78 23.90 -10.81
CA ASN A 60 0.12 24.10 -11.96
C ASN A 60 1.36 23.19 -11.87
N ASN A 61 1.36 22.23 -10.94
CA ASN A 61 2.50 21.36 -10.62
C ASN A 61 3.75 22.13 -10.14
N GLN A 62 3.56 23.30 -9.51
CA GLN A 62 4.66 24.05 -8.91
C GLN A 62 4.79 23.71 -7.44
N PRO A 63 6.02 23.57 -6.91
CA PRO A 63 6.24 23.30 -5.49
C PRO A 63 5.73 24.46 -4.62
N MET A 64 4.94 24.12 -3.62
CA MET A 64 4.53 25.07 -2.59
C MET A 64 5.65 25.24 -1.55
N GLU A 65 6.13 26.45 -1.39
CA GLU A 65 7.21 26.76 -0.46
C GLU A 65 6.82 26.45 0.99
N GLY A 66 7.70 25.79 1.73
CA GLY A 66 7.51 25.47 3.14
C GLY A 66 6.49 24.36 3.43
N LEU A 67 5.83 23.77 2.42
CA LEU A 67 4.83 22.71 2.62
C LEU A 67 5.35 21.35 2.16
N TYR A 68 5.53 20.45 3.13
CA TYR A 68 5.97 19.07 2.90
C TYR A 68 4.89 18.09 3.34
N ILE A 69 4.64 17.06 2.54
CA ILE A 69 3.63 16.04 2.81
C ILE A 69 4.28 14.67 2.84
N THR A 70 4.02 13.91 3.88
CA THR A 70 4.55 12.55 4.06
C THR A 70 3.45 11.58 4.47
N GLY A 71 3.75 10.28 4.41
CA GLY A 71 2.80 9.23 4.80
C GLY A 71 1.65 9.08 3.80
N ASP A 72 0.53 8.58 4.28
CA ASP A 72 -0.63 8.26 3.44
C ASP A 72 -1.30 9.49 2.82
N MET A 73 -1.05 10.68 3.37
CA MET A 73 -1.53 11.95 2.79
C MET A 73 -0.79 12.33 1.51
N SER A 74 0.42 11.81 1.29
CA SER A 74 1.17 12.09 0.07
C SER A 74 0.71 11.19 -1.07
N GLY A 75 0.25 11.79 -2.15
CA GLY A 75 -0.16 11.09 -3.37
C GLY A 75 0.98 10.77 -4.32
N SER A 76 0.61 10.32 -5.52
CA SER A 76 1.53 10.11 -6.67
C SER A 76 2.58 9.00 -6.46
N PHE A 77 2.45 8.17 -5.43
CA PHE A 77 3.37 7.06 -5.16
C PHE A 77 2.79 5.70 -5.58
N PHE A 78 1.58 5.42 -5.15
CA PHE A 78 0.85 4.23 -5.62
C PHE A 78 0.03 4.62 -6.85
N ALA A 79 0.19 3.90 -7.96
CA ALA A 79 -0.54 4.24 -9.19
C ALA A 79 -2.04 3.89 -9.05
N ASN A 80 -2.40 2.63 -9.21
CA ASN A 80 -3.80 2.18 -9.18
C ASN A 80 -4.01 1.03 -8.19
N ASN A 81 -3.00 0.65 -7.43
CA ASN A 81 -3.06 -0.50 -6.55
C ASN A 81 -2.00 -0.44 -5.46
N TYR A 82 -2.38 -0.85 -4.27
CA TYR A 82 -1.45 -0.99 -3.14
C TYR A 82 -0.49 -2.16 -3.38
N PRO A 83 0.84 -1.98 -3.29
CA PRO A 83 1.83 -3.00 -3.64
C PRO A 83 1.95 -4.07 -2.55
N CYS A 84 1.00 -5.00 -2.49
CA CYS A 84 0.99 -6.09 -1.52
C CYS A 84 2.17 -7.08 -1.66
N LEU A 85 2.88 -7.06 -2.79
CA LEU A 85 4.03 -7.95 -3.03
C LEU A 85 5.30 -7.54 -2.28
N MET A 86 5.37 -6.30 -1.84
CA MET A 86 6.50 -5.78 -1.08
C MET A 86 6.04 -5.30 0.30
N ALA A 87 6.19 -6.16 1.29
CA ALA A 87 5.85 -5.82 2.67
C ALA A 87 6.70 -4.62 3.15
N GLY A 88 6.06 -3.68 3.85
CA GLY A 88 6.74 -2.54 4.46
C GLY A 88 6.98 -1.33 3.55
N VAL A 89 6.60 -1.37 2.27
CA VAL A 89 6.82 -0.25 1.34
C VAL A 89 6.17 1.05 1.82
N ALA A 90 4.92 1.01 2.27
CA ALA A 90 4.23 2.21 2.77
C ALA A 90 4.92 2.81 3.99
N MET A 91 5.31 1.98 4.95
CA MET A 91 6.05 2.42 6.14
C MET A 91 7.43 2.95 5.79
N GLY A 92 8.18 2.24 4.94
CA GLY A 92 9.50 2.67 4.46
C GLY A 92 9.43 4.00 3.73
N ARG A 93 8.44 4.18 2.85
CA ARG A 93 8.16 5.45 2.18
C ARG A 93 7.92 6.58 3.19
N THR A 94 7.03 6.36 4.17
CA THR A 94 6.69 7.35 5.19
C THR A 94 7.92 7.84 5.92
N LEU A 95 8.74 6.92 6.42
CA LEU A 95 9.97 7.25 7.13
C LEU A 95 11.00 7.95 6.25
N THR A 96 11.20 7.46 5.04
CA THR A 96 12.18 8.02 4.09
C THR A 96 11.83 9.47 3.72
N TYR A 97 10.58 9.73 3.35
CA TYR A 97 10.17 11.08 2.98
C TYR A 97 10.14 12.03 4.17
N ALA A 98 9.77 11.56 5.37
CA ALA A 98 9.86 12.38 6.58
C ALA A 98 11.30 12.80 6.87
N MET A 99 12.25 11.87 6.78
CA MET A 99 13.68 12.18 6.95
C MET A 99 14.19 13.14 5.88
N LYS A 100 13.82 12.95 4.60
CA LYS A 100 14.19 13.85 3.51
C LYS A 100 13.63 15.26 3.75
N ALA A 101 12.37 15.39 4.10
CA ALA A 101 11.73 16.67 4.36
C ALA A 101 12.43 17.42 5.49
N ILE A 102 12.76 16.74 6.60
CA ILE A 102 13.48 17.34 7.73
C ILE A 102 14.89 17.80 7.32
N LYS A 103 15.63 16.95 6.60
CA LYS A 103 16.97 17.32 6.12
C LYS A 103 16.92 18.55 5.20
N GLN A 104 15.95 18.62 4.34
CA GLN A 104 15.76 19.74 3.43
C GLN A 104 15.42 21.05 4.17
N MET A 105 14.45 20.98 5.09
CA MET A 105 14.10 22.14 5.94
C MET A 105 15.27 22.65 6.77
N ALA A 106 16.16 21.75 7.21
CA ALA A 106 17.34 22.07 7.98
C ALA A 106 18.56 22.48 7.13
N GLY A 107 18.45 22.49 5.80
CA GLY A 107 19.60 22.76 4.92
C GLY A 107 20.67 21.66 4.91
N LEU A 108 20.33 20.44 5.31
CA LEU A 108 21.24 19.30 5.47
C LEU A 108 21.14 18.29 4.30
N GLU A 109 20.78 18.75 3.10
CA GLU A 109 20.53 17.87 1.94
C GLU A 109 21.76 17.03 1.54
N ASN A 110 22.96 17.48 1.85
CA ASN A 110 24.23 16.84 1.49
C ASN A 110 24.95 16.20 2.68
N ALA A 111 24.28 16.01 3.80
CA ALA A 111 24.84 15.43 5.01
C ALA A 111 24.45 13.96 5.20
#